data_d2a705e8f51328e8006b82269bf7d05b
#
_entry.id   d2a705e8f51328e8006b82269bf7d05b
#
_cell.length_a   1.000
_cell.length_b   1.000
_cell.length_c   1.000
_cell.angle_alpha   90.00
_cell.angle_beta   90.00
_cell.angle_gamma   90.00
#
_symmetry.space_group_name_H-M   'P 1'
#
loop_
_entity.id
_entity.type
_entity.pdbx_description
1 polymer ?
#
loop_
_entity_poly.entity_id
_entity_poly.type
_entity_poly.pdbx_seq_one_letter_code
_entity_poly.pdbx_strand_id
1 'polypeptide(L)'
;SSLLQEFQDVFPDELPQGLPPLRGIEHRIDLIPGAPLLKKAPYHVNPEETKEIQRQVKHLIDYGHVRESLSPCAIPVILVPKRDGTFCMCSDCRPINAITVHYRSPIPCLDDMLYELSGATIFSKIDLKSGYYQIRIHEGDEWKTAFKTKFGLYEWLVMPMRLSEALGNFMRLMNHVF
;
A
#
# COMPACT_ATOMS: atom_id res chain seq x y z
N SER A 1 1.35 -12.66 30.22
CA SER A 1 2.13 -11.39 30.18
C SER A 1 3.64 -11.62 30.10
N SER A 2 4.19 -12.77 30.51
CA SER A 2 5.64 -13.04 30.38
C SER A 2 6.07 -13.25 28.91
N LEU A 3 5.24 -13.90 28.10
CA LEU A 3 5.54 -14.20 26.69
C LEU A 3 5.69 -12.90 25.86
N LEU A 4 4.83 -11.92 26.04
CA LEU A 4 4.95 -10.64 25.34
C LEU A 4 6.18 -9.83 25.75
N GLN A 5 6.67 -10.02 26.99
CA GLN A 5 7.90 -9.39 27.45
C GLN A 5 9.15 -10.07 26.85
N GLU A 6 9.11 -11.39 26.69
CA GLU A 6 10.20 -12.17 26.09
C GLU A 6 10.39 -11.85 24.60
N PHE A 7 9.31 -11.53 23.88
CA PHE A 7 9.29 -11.21 22.44
C PHE A 7 8.95 -9.75 22.14
N GLN A 8 9.33 -8.82 23.01
CA GLN A 8 9.03 -7.40 22.84
C GLN A 8 9.65 -6.79 21.57
N ASP A 9 10.76 -7.35 21.11
CA ASP A 9 11.45 -6.97 19.87
C ASP A 9 10.62 -7.25 18.60
N VAL A 10 9.67 -8.20 18.67
CA VAL A 10 8.74 -8.51 17.56
C VAL A 10 7.64 -7.45 17.42
N PHE A 11 7.42 -6.63 18.45
CA PHE A 11 6.39 -5.59 18.49
C PHE A 11 7.01 -4.19 18.66
N PRO A 12 7.79 -3.70 17.67
CA PRO A 12 8.42 -2.40 17.78
C PRO A 12 7.39 -1.27 17.77
N ASP A 13 7.60 -0.23 18.55
CA ASP A 13 6.75 0.96 18.59
C ASP A 13 6.74 1.70 17.25
N GLU A 14 7.89 1.71 16.56
CA GLU A 14 8.04 2.30 15.23
C GLU A 14 8.49 1.25 14.21
N LEU A 15 8.04 1.43 12.97
CA LEU A 15 8.50 0.59 11.87
C LEU A 15 9.96 0.92 11.54
N PRO A 16 10.78 -0.07 11.16
CA PRO A 16 12.14 0.19 10.69
C PRO A 16 12.10 1.10 9.45
N GLN A 17 13.02 2.05 9.40
CA GLN A 17 13.18 2.92 8.24
C GLN A 17 13.77 2.13 7.06
N GLY A 18 13.41 2.57 5.86
CA GLY A 18 13.88 1.99 4.61
C GLY A 18 12.88 1.04 3.97
N LEU A 19 13.31 0.47 2.85
CA LEU A 19 12.49 -0.45 2.07
C LEU A 19 12.48 -1.83 2.72
N PRO A 20 11.35 -2.55 2.69
CA PRO A 20 11.29 -3.93 3.14
C PRO A 20 12.20 -4.81 2.29
N PRO A 21 12.67 -5.95 2.81
CA PRO A 21 13.49 -6.88 2.05
C PRO A 21 12.74 -7.43 0.83
N LEU A 22 13.48 -7.75 -0.23
CA LEU A 22 12.94 -8.47 -1.39
C LEU A 22 12.60 -9.91 -0.96
N ARG A 23 11.39 -10.36 -1.28
CA ARG A 23 10.87 -11.70 -0.91
C ARG A 23 10.39 -12.53 -2.10
N GLY A 24 10.61 -12.04 -3.33
CA GLY A 24 10.06 -12.67 -4.54
C GLY A 24 8.54 -12.51 -4.69
N ILE A 25 7.96 -11.59 -3.92
CA ILE A 25 6.53 -11.24 -3.93
C ILE A 25 6.41 -9.73 -4.11
N GLU A 26 6.95 -9.23 -5.21
CA GLU A 26 6.81 -7.82 -5.57
C GLU A 26 5.50 -7.58 -6.32
N HIS A 27 4.94 -6.39 -6.14
CA HIS A 27 3.73 -5.98 -6.83
C HIS A 27 4.05 -5.50 -8.24
N ARG A 28 3.59 -6.23 -9.25
CA ARG A 28 3.71 -5.87 -10.67
C ARG A 28 2.48 -5.14 -11.16
N ILE A 29 2.68 -4.22 -12.09
CA ILE A 29 1.62 -3.45 -12.72
C ILE A 29 1.76 -3.58 -14.24
N ASP A 30 1.00 -4.50 -14.83
CA ASP A 30 0.98 -4.68 -16.28
C ASP A 30 -0.13 -3.83 -16.88
N LEU A 31 0.25 -2.86 -17.68
CA LEU A 31 -0.72 -1.98 -18.34
C LEU A 31 -1.29 -2.66 -19.60
N ILE A 32 -2.55 -2.43 -19.87
CA ILE A 32 -3.21 -2.86 -21.11
C ILE A 32 -2.48 -2.20 -22.29
N PRO A 33 -2.01 -2.95 -23.29
CA PRO A 33 -1.33 -2.38 -24.45
C PRO A 33 -2.14 -1.30 -25.15
N GLY A 34 -1.51 -0.14 -25.42
CA GLY A 34 -2.17 0.99 -26.08
C GLY A 34 -3.07 1.83 -25.18
N ALA A 35 -3.21 1.50 -23.89
CA ALA A 35 -3.97 2.33 -22.97
C ALA A 35 -3.31 3.72 -22.82
N PRO A 36 -4.10 4.80 -22.78
CA PRO A 36 -3.57 6.15 -22.64
C PRO A 36 -2.99 6.35 -21.24
N LEU A 37 -1.80 6.95 -21.16
CA LEU A 37 -1.19 7.29 -19.89
C LEU A 37 -2.02 8.34 -19.13
N LEU A 38 -2.11 8.16 -17.84
CA LEU A 38 -2.96 8.96 -16.97
C LEU A 38 -2.28 10.28 -16.58
N LYS A 39 -2.94 11.40 -16.91
CA LYS A 39 -2.50 12.74 -16.49
C LYS A 39 -3.66 13.43 -15.77
N LYS A 40 -3.99 12.93 -14.57
CA LYS A 40 -5.07 13.53 -13.77
C LYS A 40 -4.55 14.75 -13.01
N ALA A 41 -5.36 15.80 -12.96
CA ALA A 41 -5.08 16.96 -12.13
C ALA A 41 -5.25 16.61 -10.64
N PRO A 42 -4.50 17.27 -9.74
CA PRO A 42 -4.77 17.16 -8.30
C PRO A 42 -6.19 17.59 -7.97
N TYR A 43 -6.78 17.01 -6.94
CA TYR A 43 -8.05 17.50 -6.41
C TYR A 43 -7.85 18.85 -5.72
N HIS A 44 -8.92 19.67 -5.73
CA HIS A 44 -8.96 20.86 -4.91
C HIS A 44 -9.00 20.47 -3.44
N VAL A 45 -8.05 20.98 -2.69
CA VAL A 45 -7.90 20.75 -1.26
C VAL A 45 -7.78 22.11 -0.55
N ASN A 46 -8.30 22.20 0.66
CA ASN A 46 -8.16 23.41 1.47
C ASN A 46 -6.71 23.56 2.00
N PRO A 47 -6.34 24.74 2.57
CA PRO A 47 -4.99 24.97 3.06
C PRO A 47 -4.55 24.02 4.18
N GLU A 48 -5.45 23.56 5.04
CA GLU A 48 -5.15 22.63 6.14
C GLU A 48 -4.87 21.23 5.59
N GLU A 49 -5.74 20.74 4.70
CA GLU A 49 -5.52 19.50 3.99
C GLU A 49 -4.22 19.50 3.18
N THR A 50 -3.88 20.64 2.57
CA THR A 50 -2.62 20.81 1.84
C THR A 50 -1.41 20.60 2.74
N LYS A 51 -1.41 21.20 3.95
CA LYS A 51 -0.35 21.00 4.94
C LYS A 51 -0.25 19.55 5.41
N GLU A 52 -1.39 18.91 5.62
CA GLU A 52 -1.44 17.51 6.05
C GLU A 52 -0.90 16.57 4.97
N ILE A 53 -1.25 16.78 3.69
CA ILE A 53 -0.67 16.04 2.56
C ILE A 53 0.85 16.20 2.54
N GLN A 54 1.34 17.43 2.70
CA GLN A 54 2.78 17.71 2.71
C GLN A 54 3.49 16.98 3.86
N ARG A 55 2.90 16.99 5.05
CA ARG A 55 3.42 16.28 6.22
C ARG A 55 3.52 14.79 5.98
N GLN A 56 2.45 14.18 5.42
CA GLN A 56 2.42 12.74 5.15
C GLN A 56 3.38 12.35 4.03
N VAL A 57 3.49 13.14 2.96
CA VAL A 57 4.47 12.90 1.88
C VAL A 57 5.89 12.94 2.43
N LYS A 58 6.21 13.96 3.25
CA LYS A 58 7.54 14.06 3.88
C LYS A 58 7.83 12.81 4.71
N HIS A 59 6.89 12.38 5.54
CA HIS A 59 7.03 11.16 6.34
C HIS A 59 7.29 9.91 5.46
N LEU A 60 6.57 9.75 4.36
CA LEU A 60 6.78 8.63 3.44
C LEU A 60 8.15 8.69 2.74
N ILE A 61 8.66 9.88 2.44
CA ILE A 61 10.02 10.06 1.89
C ILE A 61 11.06 9.70 2.94
N ASP A 62 10.92 10.20 4.17
CA ASP A 62 11.83 9.94 5.29
C ASP A 62 11.91 8.43 5.61
N TYR A 63 10.80 7.68 5.43
CA TYR A 63 10.77 6.22 5.54
C TYR A 63 11.27 5.48 4.29
N GLY A 64 11.55 6.19 3.19
CA GLY A 64 11.99 5.57 1.94
C GLY A 64 10.89 4.83 1.17
N HIS A 65 9.61 5.07 1.50
CA HIS A 65 8.47 4.42 0.84
C HIS A 65 8.07 5.10 -0.47
N VAL A 66 8.48 6.35 -0.63
CA VAL A 66 8.17 7.22 -1.76
C VAL A 66 9.41 8.00 -2.17
N ARG A 67 9.55 8.28 -3.45
CA ARG A 67 10.59 9.19 -3.99
C ARG A 67 9.98 10.21 -4.95
N GLU A 68 10.72 11.27 -5.25
CA GLU A 68 10.37 12.19 -6.33
C GLU A 68 10.37 11.47 -7.68
N SER A 69 9.48 11.89 -8.58
CA SER A 69 9.23 11.23 -9.85
C SER A 69 9.24 12.21 -11.02
N LEU A 70 9.67 11.71 -12.18
CA LEU A 70 9.50 12.36 -13.47
C LEU A 70 8.54 11.57 -14.37
N SER A 71 7.67 10.76 -13.77
CA SER A 71 6.75 9.89 -14.48
C SER A 71 5.84 10.64 -15.45
N PRO A 72 5.56 10.08 -16.63
CA PRO A 72 4.51 10.58 -17.51
C PRO A 72 3.10 10.30 -16.97
N CYS A 73 2.95 9.41 -15.96
CA CYS A 73 1.70 9.15 -15.26
C CYS A 73 1.55 10.04 -14.04
N ALA A 74 0.32 10.43 -13.74
CA ALA A 74 -0.01 11.12 -12.50
C ALA A 74 -1.45 10.82 -12.10
N ILE A 75 -1.62 10.28 -10.88
CA ILE A 75 -2.93 10.13 -10.24
C ILE A 75 -3.05 11.14 -9.08
N PRO A 76 -4.24 11.61 -8.75
CA PRO A 76 -4.43 12.51 -7.62
C PRO A 76 -4.37 11.77 -6.29
N VAL A 77 -4.12 12.52 -5.22
CA VAL A 77 -4.27 12.05 -3.83
C VAL A 77 -5.52 12.62 -3.20
N ILE A 78 -6.08 11.88 -2.26
CA ILE A 78 -7.20 12.28 -1.42
C ILE A 78 -6.83 12.08 0.05
N LEU A 79 -7.40 12.91 0.92
CA LEU A 79 -7.38 12.71 2.35
C LEU A 79 -8.68 12.05 2.80
N VAL A 80 -8.56 10.96 3.52
CA VAL A 80 -9.69 10.22 4.07
C VAL A 80 -9.66 10.40 5.59
N PRO A 81 -10.72 10.95 6.21
CA PRO A 81 -10.79 11.08 7.65
C PRO A 81 -10.87 9.71 8.31
N LYS A 82 -10.10 9.51 9.36
CA LYS A 82 -10.18 8.34 10.23
C LYS A 82 -11.15 8.57 11.37
N ARG A 83 -11.52 7.51 12.07
CA ARG A 83 -12.43 7.58 13.24
C ARG A 83 -11.85 8.38 14.42
N ASP A 84 -10.54 8.46 14.52
CA ASP A 84 -9.79 9.21 15.53
C ASP A 84 -9.63 10.70 15.21
N GLY A 85 -10.23 11.19 14.12
CA GLY A 85 -10.14 12.57 13.66
C GLY A 85 -8.85 12.89 12.86
N THR A 86 -7.94 11.95 12.72
CA THR A 86 -6.75 12.12 11.86
C THR A 86 -7.09 11.82 10.40
N PHE A 87 -6.17 12.15 9.49
CA PHE A 87 -6.32 11.88 8.06
C PHE A 87 -5.38 10.80 7.59
N CYS A 88 -5.83 10.04 6.60
CA CYS A 88 -5.00 9.14 5.82
C CYS A 88 -4.90 9.64 4.38
N MET A 89 -3.70 9.89 3.89
CA MET A 89 -3.47 10.19 2.49
C MET A 89 -3.57 8.90 1.66
N CYS A 90 -4.41 8.92 0.66
CA CYS A 90 -4.59 7.80 -0.25
C CYS A 90 -4.39 8.28 -1.69
N SER A 91 -3.63 7.52 -2.48
CA SER A 91 -3.60 7.69 -3.93
C SER A 91 -4.92 7.19 -4.53
N ASP A 92 -5.51 7.97 -5.44
CA ASP A 92 -6.69 7.51 -6.17
C ASP A 92 -6.28 6.55 -7.28
N CYS A 93 -6.23 5.27 -6.94
CA CYS A 93 -5.78 4.21 -7.85
C CYS A 93 -6.83 3.80 -8.89
N ARG A 94 -8.08 4.32 -8.84
CA ARG A 94 -9.13 3.94 -9.80
C ARG A 94 -8.71 4.12 -11.26
N PRO A 95 -8.08 5.24 -11.66
CA PRO A 95 -7.65 5.40 -13.04
C PRO A 95 -6.59 4.40 -13.46
N ILE A 96 -5.58 4.14 -12.63
CA ILE A 96 -4.52 3.17 -12.96
C ILE A 96 -5.08 1.75 -13.00
N ASN A 97 -5.95 1.39 -12.05
CA ASN A 97 -6.61 0.10 -12.02
C ASN A 97 -7.43 -0.17 -13.30
N ALA A 98 -8.08 0.87 -13.86
CA ALA A 98 -8.87 0.74 -15.08
C ALA A 98 -8.05 0.41 -16.34
N ILE A 99 -6.76 0.64 -16.32
CA ILE A 99 -5.83 0.35 -17.42
C ILE A 99 -4.80 -0.73 -17.07
N THR A 100 -4.95 -1.38 -15.93
CA THR A 100 -4.09 -2.49 -15.49
C THR A 100 -4.73 -3.82 -15.88
N VAL A 101 -3.92 -4.76 -16.33
CA VAL A 101 -4.35 -6.15 -16.56
C VAL A 101 -4.66 -6.79 -15.21
N HIS A 102 -5.88 -7.29 -15.06
CA HIS A 102 -6.30 -7.97 -13.83
C HIS A 102 -5.95 -9.46 -13.89
N TYR A 103 -5.10 -9.90 -12.99
CA TYR A 103 -4.81 -11.31 -12.79
C TYR A 103 -5.75 -11.85 -11.71
N ARG A 104 -6.33 -13.03 -11.97
CA ARG A 104 -7.18 -13.71 -10.99
C ARG A 104 -6.31 -14.49 -10.01
N SER A 105 -5.80 -13.83 -8.98
CA SER A 105 -5.17 -14.53 -7.86
C SER A 105 -6.26 -15.28 -7.07
N PRO A 106 -6.08 -16.56 -6.78
CA PRO A 106 -7.04 -17.29 -5.95
C PRO A 106 -7.06 -16.64 -4.55
N ILE A 107 -8.22 -16.16 -4.17
CA ILE A 107 -8.49 -15.71 -2.78
C ILE A 107 -9.28 -16.85 -2.14
N PRO A 108 -8.86 -17.37 -0.98
CA PRO A 108 -9.63 -18.41 -0.27
C PRO A 108 -11.07 -17.95 -0.07
N CYS A 109 -12.04 -18.81 -0.33
CA CYS A 109 -13.42 -18.47 -0.06
C CYS A 109 -13.70 -18.52 1.46
N LEU A 110 -14.77 -17.87 1.89
CA LEU A 110 -15.12 -17.81 3.31
C LEU A 110 -15.35 -19.20 3.89
N ASP A 111 -15.95 -20.10 3.12
CA ASP A 111 -16.25 -21.45 3.56
C ASP A 111 -14.98 -22.26 3.81
N ASP A 112 -13.96 -22.13 2.94
CA ASP A 112 -12.65 -22.75 3.13
C ASP A 112 -11.99 -22.27 4.42
N MET A 113 -12.01 -20.94 4.66
CA MET A 113 -11.45 -20.36 5.89
C MET A 113 -12.19 -20.81 7.15
N LEU A 114 -13.51 -20.93 7.09
CA LEU A 114 -14.31 -21.44 8.20
C LEU A 114 -14.06 -22.93 8.46
N TYR A 115 -13.79 -23.70 7.40
CA TYR A 115 -13.45 -25.11 7.54
C TYR A 115 -12.09 -25.30 8.25
N GLU A 116 -11.10 -24.48 7.91
CA GLU A 116 -9.79 -24.46 8.59
C GLU A 116 -9.90 -24.12 10.08
N LEU A 117 -10.87 -23.29 10.45
CA LEU A 117 -11.13 -22.91 11.85
C LEU A 117 -11.97 -23.96 12.61
N SER A 118 -12.48 -24.98 11.95
CA SER A 118 -13.35 -25.99 12.56
C SER A 118 -12.59 -26.76 13.66
N GLY A 119 -13.19 -26.81 14.85
CA GLY A 119 -12.60 -27.46 16.03
C GLY A 119 -11.59 -26.62 16.80
N ALA A 120 -11.22 -25.43 16.32
CA ALA A 120 -10.36 -24.52 17.07
C ALA A 120 -11.08 -23.95 18.28
N THR A 121 -10.41 -23.95 19.43
CA THR A 121 -10.95 -23.41 20.71
C THR A 121 -10.26 -22.12 21.12
N ILE A 122 -9.09 -21.81 20.52
CA ILE A 122 -8.32 -20.61 20.79
C ILE A 122 -8.08 -19.90 19.46
N PHE A 123 -8.36 -18.60 19.43
CA PHE A 123 -8.19 -17.76 18.24
C PHE A 123 -7.25 -16.60 18.57
N SER A 124 -6.33 -16.31 17.67
CA SER A 124 -5.46 -15.12 17.73
C SER A 124 -5.72 -14.25 16.53
N LYS A 125 -5.86 -12.94 16.76
CA LYS A 125 -5.94 -11.94 15.69
C LYS A 125 -4.66 -11.15 15.67
N ILE A 126 -3.96 -11.22 14.54
CA ILE A 126 -2.75 -10.43 14.30
C ILE A 126 -3.13 -9.27 13.38
N ASP A 127 -2.84 -8.04 13.80
CA ASP A 127 -3.03 -6.83 12.99
C ASP A 127 -1.66 -6.25 12.63
N LEU A 128 -1.33 -6.24 11.34
CA LEU A 128 -0.03 -5.79 10.87
C LEU A 128 -0.01 -4.27 10.69
N LYS A 129 0.88 -3.60 11.38
CA LYS A 129 1.13 -2.18 11.16
C LYS A 129 1.73 -1.96 9.76
N SER A 130 1.00 -1.22 8.91
CA SER A 130 1.42 -0.92 7.52
C SER A 130 1.72 -2.16 6.66
N GLY A 131 0.92 -3.21 6.80
CA GLY A 131 1.16 -4.51 6.16
C GLY A 131 1.33 -4.45 4.64
N TYR A 132 0.60 -3.59 3.92
CA TYR A 132 0.76 -3.40 2.48
C TYR A 132 2.13 -2.82 2.11
N TYR A 133 2.72 -1.97 2.94
CA TYR A 133 4.05 -1.40 2.71
C TYR A 133 5.19 -2.41 2.92
N GLN A 134 4.88 -3.62 3.35
CA GLN A 134 5.84 -4.72 3.41
C GLN A 134 6.11 -5.40 2.05
N ILE A 135 5.38 -4.99 1.01
CA ILE A 135 5.54 -5.46 -0.36
C ILE A 135 6.10 -4.32 -1.19
N ARG A 136 7.20 -4.57 -1.92
CA ARG A 136 7.75 -3.59 -2.85
C ARG A 136 6.97 -3.55 -4.15
N ILE A 137 6.95 -2.41 -4.81
CA ILE A 137 6.64 -2.35 -6.24
C ILE A 137 7.80 -3.04 -6.99
N HIS A 138 7.46 -3.78 -8.03
CA HIS A 138 8.44 -4.42 -8.91
C HIS A 138 9.31 -3.35 -9.57
N GLU A 139 10.61 -3.60 -9.62
CA GLU A 139 11.58 -2.68 -10.23
C GLU A 139 11.20 -2.37 -11.68
N GLY A 140 11.12 -1.09 -12.01
CA GLY A 140 10.65 -0.60 -13.30
C GLY A 140 9.14 -0.33 -13.41
N ASP A 141 8.35 -0.67 -12.40
CA ASP A 141 6.90 -0.39 -12.35
C ASP A 141 6.55 0.82 -11.47
N GLU A 142 7.49 1.37 -10.73
CA GLU A 142 7.27 2.43 -9.74
C GLU A 142 6.64 3.67 -10.38
N TRP A 143 7.11 4.05 -11.56
CA TRP A 143 6.61 5.22 -12.27
C TRP A 143 5.10 5.16 -12.60
N LYS A 144 4.52 3.95 -12.68
CA LYS A 144 3.10 3.72 -12.92
C LYS A 144 2.24 4.11 -11.71
N THR A 145 2.85 4.13 -10.53
CA THR A 145 2.19 4.49 -9.27
C THR A 145 2.30 5.97 -8.94
N ALA A 146 2.83 6.77 -9.86
CA ALA A 146 3.12 8.17 -9.59
C ALA A 146 1.86 8.96 -9.24
N PHE A 147 1.96 9.75 -8.17
CA PHE A 147 0.88 10.59 -7.69
C PHE A 147 1.31 12.05 -7.59
N LYS A 148 0.36 12.94 -7.83
CA LYS A 148 0.61 14.37 -7.90
C LYS A 148 -0.01 15.09 -6.72
N THR A 149 0.81 15.97 -6.11
CA THR A 149 0.39 16.91 -5.09
C THR A 149 0.61 18.35 -5.58
N LYS A 150 0.26 19.34 -4.76
CA LYS A 150 0.60 20.75 -5.01
C LYS A 150 2.11 21.00 -5.01
N PHE A 151 2.89 20.15 -4.34
CA PHE A 151 4.32 20.34 -4.10
C PHE A 151 5.22 19.56 -5.07
N GLY A 152 4.68 18.63 -5.83
CA GLY A 152 5.45 17.83 -6.76
C GLY A 152 4.77 16.53 -7.18
N LEU A 153 5.51 15.78 -7.95
CA LEU A 153 5.18 14.45 -8.42
C LEU A 153 6.05 13.43 -7.68
N TYR A 154 5.45 12.40 -7.16
CA TYR A 154 6.10 11.36 -6.37
C TYR A 154 5.65 10.00 -6.86
N GLU A 155 6.45 8.96 -6.62
CA GLU A 155 6.10 7.58 -6.95
C GLU A 155 6.36 6.64 -5.77
N TRP A 156 5.56 5.59 -5.68
CA TRP A 156 5.66 4.59 -4.62
C TRP A 156 6.74 3.56 -4.93
N LEU A 157 7.54 3.25 -3.92
CA LEU A 157 8.51 2.16 -3.92
C LEU A 157 7.98 0.91 -3.24
N VAL A 158 6.92 1.09 -2.45
CA VAL A 158 6.17 0.02 -1.78
C VAL A 158 4.73 0.03 -2.26
N MET A 159 4.03 -1.08 -2.12
CA MET A 159 2.67 -1.24 -2.60
C MET A 159 1.67 -0.40 -1.79
N PRO A 160 1.08 0.66 -2.36
CA PRO A 160 0.04 1.42 -1.68
C PRO A 160 -1.27 0.63 -1.66
N MET A 161 -2.13 0.99 -0.74
CA MET A 161 -3.50 0.44 -0.70
C MET A 161 -4.26 0.79 -1.98
N ARG A 162 -5.24 -0.05 -2.34
CA ARG A 162 -6.20 0.14 -3.45
C ARG A 162 -5.65 -0.06 -4.86
N LEU A 163 -4.42 -0.49 -5.04
CA LEU A 163 -3.99 -1.02 -6.33
C LEU A 163 -4.72 -2.33 -6.65
N SER A 164 -4.98 -2.56 -7.94
CA SER A 164 -5.43 -3.87 -8.42
C SER A 164 -4.47 -4.95 -7.92
N GLU A 165 -5.01 -6.12 -7.57
CA GLU A 165 -4.23 -7.29 -7.08
C GLU A 165 -3.44 -7.06 -5.77
N ALA A 166 -3.56 -5.88 -5.14
CA ALA A 166 -2.86 -5.62 -3.87
C ALA A 166 -3.26 -6.63 -2.79
N LEU A 167 -4.55 -6.97 -2.70
CA LEU A 167 -5.04 -7.97 -1.76
C LEU A 167 -4.46 -9.35 -2.07
N GLY A 168 -4.44 -9.77 -3.33
CA GLY A 168 -3.88 -11.06 -3.75
C GLY A 168 -2.40 -11.20 -3.41
N ASN A 169 -1.60 -10.16 -3.68
CA ASN A 169 -0.18 -10.14 -3.31
C ASN A 169 0.02 -10.13 -1.78
N PHE A 170 -0.84 -9.42 -1.05
CA PHE A 170 -0.79 -9.44 0.40
C PHE A 170 -1.14 -10.81 0.98
N MET A 171 -2.16 -11.50 0.45
CA MET A 171 -2.49 -12.87 0.84
C MET A 171 -1.34 -13.85 0.53
N ARG A 172 -0.67 -13.71 -0.64
CA ARG A 172 0.53 -14.50 -0.94
C ARG A 172 1.65 -14.28 0.07
N LEU A 173 1.86 -13.02 0.50
CA LEU A 173 2.83 -12.73 1.54
C LEU A 173 2.44 -13.38 2.86
N MET A 174 1.18 -13.30 3.26
CA MET A 174 0.71 -13.93 4.50
C MET A 174 0.89 -15.44 4.47
N ASN A 175 0.51 -16.11 3.40
CA ASN A 175 0.72 -17.56 3.23
C ASN A 175 2.21 -17.98 3.17
N HIS A 176 3.11 -17.03 2.92
CA HIS A 176 4.56 -17.31 2.94
C HIS A 176 5.16 -17.12 4.34
N VAL A 177 4.55 -16.28 5.16
CA VAL A 177 5.05 -15.92 6.51
C VAL A 177 4.42 -16.82 7.59
N PHE A 178 3.17 -17.19 7.41
CA PHE A 178 2.39 -18.04 8.32
C PHE A 178 2.07 -19.39 7.70
#